data_193043397c07480829bd6f11ef590485
#
_entry.id   193043397c07480829bd6f11ef590485
#
_cell.length_a   1.000
_cell.length_b   1.000
_cell.length_c   1.000
_cell.angle_alpha   90.00
_cell.angle_beta   90.00
_cell.angle_gamma   90.00
#
_symmetry.space_group_name_H-M   'P 1'
#
loop_
_entity.id
_entity.type
_entity.pdbx_description
1 polymer ?
#
loop_
_entity_poly.entity_id
_entity_poly.type
_entity_poly.pdbx_seq_one_letter_code
_entity_poly.pdbx_strand_id
1 'polypeptide(L)'
;MAGKSLLLDIDGVLIRDRPLLNHVRDNCVRYVRTKVPACKQPNRLNDMLVSASGHTARGLRDSFGLDTSDFNDFVYDVPVRTRLWELLSSTEFQKEAAEIHKFTQTGWKVTLFTNAPMKWAGEVAHAISDEVYVQCPDNLLHMPLKPEPAAYDFPKHHTHIFVDDSIRNLHAAKRLPNWKPIHFNEYKTKSGYVTRTFPTIGSIWELSLFINTVDFEINRA
;
A
#
# COMPACT_ATOMS: atom_id res chain seq x y z
N MET A 1 -18.04 -22.05 4.14
CA MET A 1 -18.02 -20.72 4.80
C MET A 1 -17.33 -19.74 3.87
N ALA A 2 -17.85 -18.52 3.71
CA ALA A 2 -17.19 -17.47 2.94
C ALA A 2 -15.86 -17.10 3.63
N GLY A 3 -14.76 -17.04 2.88
CA GLY A 3 -13.46 -16.64 3.43
C GLY A 3 -13.42 -15.14 3.76
N LYS A 4 -12.53 -14.77 4.70
CA LYS A 4 -12.30 -13.38 5.09
C LYS A 4 -10.88 -12.98 4.72
N SER A 5 -10.71 -11.82 4.08
CA SER A 5 -9.41 -11.30 3.70
C SER A 5 -9.24 -9.88 4.22
N LEU A 6 -8.11 -9.62 4.86
CA LEU A 6 -7.66 -8.29 5.25
C LEU A 6 -6.52 -7.88 4.32
N LEU A 7 -6.75 -6.82 3.56
CA LEU A 7 -5.80 -6.29 2.59
C LEU A 7 -5.30 -4.94 3.11
N LEU A 8 -4.00 -4.82 3.32
CA LEU A 8 -3.37 -3.61 3.86
C LEU A 8 -2.39 -3.02 2.85
N ASP A 9 -2.50 -1.74 2.56
CA ASP A 9 -1.40 -1.04 1.91
C ASP A 9 -0.22 -0.88 2.86
N ILE A 10 0.95 -0.59 2.32
CA ILE A 10 2.18 -0.40 3.09
C ILE A 10 2.46 1.09 3.30
N ASP A 11 2.74 1.81 2.21
CA ASP A 11 3.17 3.19 2.26
C ASP A 11 1.99 4.12 2.60
N GLY A 12 2.10 4.86 3.68
CA GLY A 12 1.01 5.69 4.20
C GLY A 12 0.06 4.97 5.15
N VAL A 13 0.11 3.64 5.26
CA VAL A 13 -0.72 2.82 6.17
C VAL A 13 0.15 2.19 7.26
N LEU A 14 1.07 1.31 6.91
CA LEU A 14 1.98 0.64 7.85
C LEU A 14 3.29 1.42 8.03
N ILE A 15 3.82 1.93 6.94
CA ILE A 15 5.01 2.78 6.92
C ILE A 15 4.56 4.23 6.75
N ARG A 16 4.63 5.02 7.85
CA ARG A 16 4.14 6.41 7.91
C ARG A 16 5.25 7.41 8.19
N ASP A 17 6.51 6.96 8.20
CA ASP A 17 7.68 7.82 8.40
C ASP A 17 7.82 8.79 7.20
N ARG A 18 7.37 10.02 7.38
CA ARG A 18 7.40 11.05 6.33
C ARG A 18 8.79 11.31 5.77
N PRO A 19 9.85 11.41 6.57
CA PRO A 19 11.21 11.53 6.06
C PRO A 19 11.58 10.39 5.12
N LEU A 20 11.26 9.14 5.46
CA LEU A 20 11.53 7.97 4.64
C LEU A 20 10.76 8.01 3.32
N LEU A 21 9.44 8.24 3.38
CA LEU A 21 8.59 8.30 2.18
C LEU A 21 8.99 9.46 1.25
N ASN A 22 9.41 10.60 1.83
CA ASN A 22 9.95 11.71 1.05
C ASN A 22 11.28 11.34 0.39
N HIS A 23 12.16 10.61 1.08
CA HIS A 23 13.43 10.13 0.49
C HIS A 23 13.17 9.20 -0.70
N VAL A 24 12.23 8.25 -0.57
CA VAL A 24 11.81 7.39 -1.69
C VAL A 24 11.30 8.23 -2.87
N ARG A 25 10.44 9.22 -2.60
CA ARG A 25 9.95 10.14 -3.64
C ARG A 25 11.06 10.95 -4.30
N ASP A 26 11.99 11.47 -3.51
CA ASP A 26 13.14 12.24 -4.03
C ASP A 26 14.05 11.36 -4.89
N ASN A 27 14.24 10.10 -4.52
CA ASN A 27 14.96 9.14 -5.34
C ASN A 27 14.22 8.85 -6.66
N CYS A 28 12.88 8.74 -6.66
CA CYS A 28 12.10 8.65 -7.89
C CYS A 28 12.32 9.86 -8.80
N VAL A 29 12.31 11.07 -8.24
CA VAL A 29 12.57 12.31 -8.99
C VAL A 29 14.00 12.35 -9.55
N ARG A 30 14.99 11.93 -8.76
CA ARG A 30 16.38 11.80 -9.20
C ARG A 30 16.50 10.80 -10.34
N TYR A 31 15.79 9.67 -10.26
CA TYR A 31 15.75 8.66 -11.31
C TYR A 31 15.15 9.23 -12.60
N VAL A 32 14.02 9.95 -12.51
CA VAL A 32 13.44 10.65 -13.67
C VAL A 32 14.44 11.62 -14.30
N ARG A 33 15.19 12.38 -13.49
CA ARG A 33 16.24 13.29 -14.00
C ARG A 33 17.35 12.56 -14.72
N THR A 34 17.73 11.38 -14.22
CA THR A 34 18.78 10.54 -14.86
C THR A 34 18.28 9.97 -16.18
N LYS A 35 17.06 9.45 -16.23
CA LYS A 35 16.51 8.80 -17.43
C LYS A 35 16.01 9.79 -18.50
N VAL A 36 15.61 11.01 -18.08
CA VAL A 36 15.11 12.07 -18.98
C VAL A 36 15.88 13.38 -18.73
N PRO A 37 17.18 13.46 -19.10
CA PRO A 37 18.03 14.62 -18.76
C PRO A 37 17.53 15.97 -19.31
N ALA A 38 16.82 15.95 -20.44
CA ALA A 38 16.22 17.15 -21.04
C ALA A 38 15.00 17.69 -20.27
N CYS A 39 14.48 16.95 -19.29
CA CYS A 39 13.31 17.38 -18.51
C CYS A 39 13.69 18.52 -17.55
N LYS A 40 13.11 19.70 -17.76
CA LYS A 40 13.32 20.86 -16.89
C LYS A 40 12.54 20.82 -15.57
N GLN A 41 11.53 19.94 -15.47
CA GLN A 41 10.63 19.83 -14.31
C GLN A 41 10.45 18.36 -13.87
N PRO A 42 11.51 17.69 -13.36
CA PRO A 42 11.46 16.26 -13.05
C PRO A 42 10.45 15.91 -11.96
N ASN A 43 10.21 16.78 -10.98
CA ASN A 43 9.17 16.61 -9.97
C ASN A 43 7.78 16.48 -10.60
N ARG A 44 7.45 17.45 -11.47
CA ARG A 44 6.16 17.45 -12.17
C ARG A 44 6.01 16.24 -13.08
N LEU A 45 7.08 15.88 -13.80
CA LEU A 45 7.06 14.68 -14.63
C LEU A 45 6.83 13.44 -13.79
N ASN A 46 7.52 13.27 -12.65
CA ASN A 46 7.28 12.16 -11.73
C ASN A 46 5.81 12.08 -11.29
N ASP A 47 5.22 13.20 -10.85
CA ASP A 47 3.83 13.23 -10.41
C ASP A 47 2.85 12.87 -11.55
N MET A 48 3.14 13.32 -12.78
CA MET A 48 2.36 12.95 -13.98
C MET A 48 2.47 11.45 -14.29
N LEU A 49 3.67 10.87 -14.23
CA LEU A 49 3.89 9.44 -14.47
C LEU A 49 3.15 8.58 -13.46
N VAL A 50 3.27 8.90 -12.16
CA VAL A 50 2.54 8.21 -11.10
C VAL A 50 1.03 8.35 -11.27
N SER A 51 0.55 9.54 -11.61
CA SER A 51 -0.88 9.77 -11.85
C SER A 51 -1.43 8.97 -13.03
N ALA A 52 -0.66 8.87 -14.13
CA ALA A 52 -1.09 8.18 -15.35
C ALA A 52 -0.97 6.67 -15.27
N SER A 53 0.12 6.15 -14.68
CA SER A 53 0.51 4.74 -14.74
C SER A 53 0.56 4.03 -13.39
N GLY A 54 0.27 4.75 -12.29
CA GLY A 54 0.33 4.21 -10.93
C GLY A 54 1.76 4.06 -10.37
N HIS A 55 2.81 4.22 -11.22
CA HIS A 55 4.19 4.01 -10.80
C HIS A 55 5.17 4.75 -11.72
N THR A 56 6.23 5.37 -11.15
CA THR A 56 7.23 6.15 -11.90
C THR A 56 7.92 5.33 -12.99
N ALA A 57 8.46 4.16 -12.65
CA ALA A 57 9.18 3.32 -13.61
C ALA A 57 8.29 2.85 -14.75
N ARG A 58 7.06 2.42 -14.43
CA ARG A 58 6.08 2.01 -15.44
C ARG A 58 5.75 3.18 -16.37
N GLY A 59 5.53 4.36 -15.81
CA GLY A 59 5.25 5.56 -16.61
C GLY A 59 6.41 5.93 -17.53
N LEU A 60 7.67 5.81 -17.09
CA LEU A 60 8.86 6.03 -17.91
C LEU A 60 8.95 5.03 -19.05
N ARG A 61 8.71 3.75 -18.76
CA ARG A 61 8.73 2.70 -19.78
C ARG A 61 7.60 2.91 -20.82
N ASP A 62 6.37 3.11 -20.34
CA ASP A 62 5.19 3.14 -21.21
C ASP A 62 5.11 4.44 -22.04
N SER A 63 5.60 5.58 -21.50
CA SER A 63 5.54 6.87 -22.18
C SER A 63 6.79 7.22 -23.00
N PHE A 64 7.96 6.66 -22.63
CA PHE A 64 9.24 7.03 -23.24
C PHE A 64 10.02 5.83 -23.80
N GLY A 65 9.52 4.59 -23.61
CA GLY A 65 10.23 3.37 -24.04
C GLY A 65 11.56 3.12 -23.30
N LEU A 66 11.72 3.67 -22.09
CA LEU A 66 12.98 3.60 -21.35
C LEU A 66 13.09 2.29 -20.57
N ASP A 67 14.32 1.74 -20.52
CA ASP A 67 14.62 0.66 -19.59
C ASP A 67 14.64 1.19 -18.15
N THR A 68 13.87 0.51 -17.30
CA THR A 68 13.69 0.83 -15.87
C THR A 68 13.98 -0.37 -14.97
N SER A 69 14.72 -1.37 -15.45
CA SER A 69 15.07 -2.59 -14.71
C SER A 69 15.88 -2.30 -13.44
N ASP A 70 16.65 -1.21 -13.43
CA ASP A 70 17.46 -0.72 -12.30
C ASP A 70 16.71 0.19 -11.32
N PHE A 71 15.41 0.46 -11.56
CA PHE A 71 14.63 1.43 -10.77
C PHE A 71 14.61 1.09 -9.28
N ASN A 72 14.31 -0.15 -8.93
CA ASN A 72 14.14 -0.56 -7.54
C ASN A 72 15.46 -0.45 -6.75
N ASP A 73 16.60 -0.81 -7.36
CA ASP A 73 17.90 -0.69 -6.71
C ASP A 73 18.34 0.78 -6.55
N PHE A 74 17.93 1.64 -7.49
CA PHE A 74 18.21 3.06 -7.41
C PHE A 74 17.34 3.76 -6.34
N VAL A 75 16.05 3.45 -6.31
CA VAL A 75 15.08 4.16 -5.46
C VAL A 75 15.10 3.68 -4.03
N TYR A 76 15.18 2.36 -3.84
CA TYR A 76 15.25 1.73 -2.52
C TYR A 76 16.72 1.46 -2.15
N ASP A 77 17.52 2.53 -2.15
CA ASP A 77 18.95 2.52 -1.86
C ASP A 77 19.28 2.11 -0.40
N VAL A 78 20.56 1.99 -0.06
CA VAL A 78 20.99 1.57 1.27
C VAL A 78 20.41 2.46 2.39
N PRO A 79 20.46 3.81 2.31
CA PRO A 79 19.85 4.67 3.32
C PRO A 79 18.36 4.42 3.53
N VAL A 80 17.59 4.26 2.44
CA VAL A 80 16.15 3.96 2.49
C VAL A 80 15.89 2.64 3.21
N ARG A 81 16.63 1.58 2.85
CA ARG A 81 16.48 0.26 3.48
C ARG A 81 16.92 0.24 4.94
N THR A 82 18.02 0.93 5.28
CA THR A 82 18.47 1.04 6.67
C THR A 82 17.38 1.69 7.52
N ARG A 83 16.78 2.78 7.03
CA ARG A 83 15.69 3.46 7.75
C ARG A 83 14.46 2.58 7.88
N LEU A 84 14.11 1.79 6.85
CA LEU A 84 13.02 0.82 6.97
C LEU A 84 13.28 -0.17 8.11
N TRP A 85 14.46 -0.78 8.18
CA TRP A 85 14.79 -1.74 9.24
C TRP A 85 14.74 -1.15 10.63
N GLU A 86 15.19 0.10 10.81
CA GLU A 86 15.02 0.82 12.07
C GLU A 86 13.55 0.95 12.47
N LEU A 87 12.68 1.32 11.51
CA LEU A 87 11.25 1.44 11.74
C LEU A 87 10.60 0.10 12.07
N LEU A 88 10.91 -0.94 11.30
CA LEU A 88 10.37 -2.30 11.53
C LEU A 88 10.80 -2.85 12.90
N SER A 89 11.98 -2.46 13.40
CA SER A 89 12.47 -2.85 14.72
C SER A 89 11.93 -1.98 15.86
N SER A 90 11.21 -0.91 15.56
CA SER A 90 10.68 0.01 16.58
C SER A 90 9.57 -0.63 17.41
N THR A 91 9.48 -0.25 18.67
CA THR A 91 8.42 -0.71 19.58
C THR A 91 7.02 -0.38 19.06
N GLU A 92 6.87 0.75 18.38
CA GLU A 92 5.59 1.19 17.82
C GLU A 92 5.15 0.27 16.69
N PHE A 93 6.03 0.00 15.72
CA PHE A 93 5.72 -0.92 14.62
C PHE A 93 5.44 -2.34 15.14
N GLN A 94 6.26 -2.85 16.09
CA GLN A 94 6.09 -4.19 16.64
C GLN A 94 4.75 -4.36 17.37
N LYS A 95 4.24 -3.33 18.04
CA LYS A 95 2.90 -3.35 18.61
C LYS A 95 1.82 -3.45 17.51
N GLU A 96 1.91 -2.67 16.45
CA GLU A 96 0.96 -2.74 15.33
C GLU A 96 1.05 -4.09 14.61
N ALA A 97 2.26 -4.61 14.39
CA ALA A 97 2.51 -5.92 13.83
C ALA A 97 1.81 -7.04 14.65
N ALA A 98 1.90 -6.96 15.98
CA ALA A 98 1.21 -7.89 16.86
C ALA A 98 -0.33 -7.81 16.72
N GLU A 99 -0.89 -6.62 16.54
CA GLU A 99 -2.33 -6.48 16.28
C GLU A 99 -2.74 -7.08 14.93
N ILE A 100 -1.93 -6.88 13.88
CA ILE A 100 -2.18 -7.47 12.57
C ILE A 100 -2.07 -8.99 12.64
N HIS A 101 -1.06 -9.52 13.34
CA HIS A 101 -0.88 -10.96 13.51
C HIS A 101 -2.08 -11.64 14.19
N LYS A 102 -2.79 -10.98 15.10
CA LYS A 102 -4.02 -11.55 15.70
C LYS A 102 -5.09 -11.87 14.65
N PHE A 103 -5.15 -11.15 13.53
CA PHE A 103 -6.09 -11.46 12.47
C PHE A 103 -5.76 -12.80 11.79
N THR A 104 -4.47 -13.12 11.56
CA THR A 104 -4.09 -14.44 11.02
C THR A 104 -4.55 -15.56 11.94
N GLN A 105 -4.38 -15.38 13.26
CA GLN A 105 -4.78 -16.35 14.27
C GLN A 105 -6.30 -16.56 14.37
N THR A 106 -7.10 -15.57 13.93
CA THR A 106 -8.56 -15.64 13.93
C THR A 106 -9.16 -16.03 12.57
N GLY A 107 -8.34 -16.57 11.68
CA GLY A 107 -8.76 -17.13 10.39
C GLY A 107 -8.93 -16.11 9.27
N TRP A 108 -8.44 -14.90 9.43
CA TRP A 108 -8.34 -13.94 8.35
C TRP A 108 -7.12 -14.22 7.46
N LYS A 109 -7.31 -14.20 6.16
CA LYS A 109 -6.17 -14.15 5.23
C LYS A 109 -5.66 -12.71 5.18
N VAL A 110 -4.53 -12.44 5.83
CA VAL A 110 -3.88 -11.12 5.80
C VAL A 110 -2.95 -11.04 4.60
N THR A 111 -3.07 -9.98 3.80
CA THR A 111 -2.25 -9.74 2.60
C THR A 111 -1.82 -8.28 2.56
N LEU A 112 -0.53 -8.03 2.42
CA LEU A 112 -0.01 -6.72 2.06
C LEU A 112 -0.25 -6.50 0.56
N PHE A 113 -1.12 -5.54 0.24
CA PHE A 113 -1.52 -5.24 -1.14
C PHE A 113 -1.00 -3.87 -1.52
N THR A 114 0.15 -3.83 -2.20
CA THR A 114 0.93 -2.62 -2.42
C THR A 114 1.44 -2.51 -3.86
N ASN A 115 1.76 -1.28 -4.29
CA ASN A 115 2.51 -1.01 -5.51
C ASN A 115 4.04 -0.93 -5.28
N ALA A 116 4.49 -1.05 -4.03
CA ALA A 116 5.91 -1.15 -3.69
C ALA A 116 6.51 -2.49 -4.13
N PRO A 117 7.83 -2.58 -4.36
CA PRO A 117 8.46 -3.81 -4.84
C PRO A 117 8.49 -4.92 -3.78
N MET A 118 8.60 -6.18 -4.25
CA MET A 118 8.62 -7.37 -3.40
C MET A 118 9.66 -7.30 -2.28
N LYS A 119 10.86 -6.76 -2.56
CA LYS A 119 11.93 -6.65 -1.56
C LYS A 119 11.52 -5.76 -0.37
N TRP A 120 10.81 -4.66 -0.64
CA TRP A 120 10.24 -3.77 0.38
C TRP A 120 9.08 -4.44 1.12
N ALA A 121 8.11 -4.94 0.36
CA ALA A 121 6.90 -5.53 0.91
C ALA A 121 7.17 -6.83 1.69
N GLY A 122 8.13 -7.64 1.25
CA GLY A 122 8.54 -8.87 1.92
C GLY A 122 9.17 -8.62 3.29
N GLU A 123 10.01 -7.57 3.43
CA GLU A 123 10.59 -7.20 4.72
C GLU A 123 9.51 -6.75 5.71
N VAL A 124 8.52 -5.97 5.25
CA VAL A 124 7.38 -5.56 6.09
C VAL A 124 6.52 -6.76 6.49
N ALA A 125 6.22 -7.66 5.55
CA ALA A 125 5.42 -8.86 5.84
C ALA A 125 6.12 -9.75 6.86
N HIS A 126 7.41 -10.04 6.66
CA HIS A 126 8.21 -10.86 7.58
C HIS A 126 8.28 -10.24 9.00
N ALA A 127 8.38 -8.92 9.10
CA ALA A 127 8.38 -8.22 10.39
C ALA A 127 7.03 -8.31 11.13
N ILE A 128 5.94 -8.65 10.43
CA ILE A 128 4.62 -8.89 11.03
C ILE A 128 4.48 -10.37 11.39
N SER A 129 4.59 -11.26 10.41
CA SER A 129 4.48 -12.72 10.59
C SER A 129 4.75 -13.43 9.25
N ASP A 130 5.32 -14.64 9.30
CA ASP A 130 5.48 -15.51 8.13
C ASP A 130 4.14 -15.98 7.52
N GLU A 131 3.02 -15.77 8.21
CA GLU A 131 1.66 -16.07 7.72
C GLU A 131 1.06 -14.94 6.88
N VAL A 132 1.73 -13.79 6.76
CA VAL A 132 1.27 -12.65 5.98
C VAL A 132 1.69 -12.81 4.52
N TYR A 133 0.70 -12.75 3.63
CA TYR A 133 0.91 -12.82 2.19
C TYR A 133 1.31 -11.44 1.64
N VAL A 134 1.97 -11.45 0.50
CA VAL A 134 2.30 -10.23 -0.24
C VAL A 134 1.71 -10.30 -1.63
N GLN A 135 0.99 -9.26 -2.04
CA GLN A 135 0.62 -9.00 -3.42
C GLN A 135 1.16 -7.64 -3.82
N CYS A 136 2.19 -7.69 -4.64
CA CYS A 136 2.89 -6.53 -5.17
C CYS A 136 3.26 -6.79 -6.64
N PRO A 137 3.63 -5.75 -7.40
CA PRO A 137 4.08 -5.91 -8.79
C PRO A 137 5.37 -6.72 -8.87
N ASP A 138 5.58 -7.35 -10.02
CA ASP A 138 6.89 -7.89 -10.40
C ASP A 138 7.91 -6.76 -10.63
N ASN A 139 9.20 -7.11 -10.69
CA ASN A 139 10.27 -6.12 -10.87
C ASN A 139 10.16 -5.35 -12.21
N LEU A 140 9.48 -5.92 -13.21
CA LEU A 140 9.29 -5.30 -14.52
C LEU A 140 7.96 -4.56 -14.63
N LEU A 141 7.14 -4.57 -13.58
CA LEU A 141 5.84 -3.87 -13.51
C LEU A 141 4.89 -4.25 -14.68
N HIS A 142 4.93 -5.52 -15.11
CA HIS A 142 3.98 -6.05 -16.10
C HIS A 142 2.64 -6.38 -15.48
N MET A 143 2.62 -6.68 -14.17
CA MET A 143 1.38 -6.94 -13.44
C MET A 143 0.56 -5.67 -13.25
N PRO A 144 -0.77 -5.80 -13.17
CA PRO A 144 -1.64 -4.68 -12.87
C PRO A 144 -1.29 -4.02 -11.52
N LEU A 145 -1.33 -2.70 -11.49
CA LEU A 145 -1.06 -1.87 -10.30
C LEU A 145 -2.36 -1.27 -9.77
N LYS A 146 -2.45 -1.02 -8.46
CA LYS A 146 -3.52 -0.18 -7.93
C LYS A 146 -3.45 1.22 -8.59
N PRO A 147 -4.56 1.81 -9.06
CA PRO A 147 -5.96 1.41 -8.92
C PRO A 147 -6.54 0.67 -10.14
N GLU A 148 -5.75 0.00 -10.97
CA GLU A 148 -6.25 -0.74 -12.12
C GLU A 148 -7.20 -1.86 -11.68
N PRO A 149 -8.36 -2.05 -12.31
CA PRO A 149 -9.33 -3.07 -11.89
C PRO A 149 -8.74 -4.49 -11.82
N ALA A 150 -7.84 -4.82 -12.74
CA ALA A 150 -7.19 -6.14 -12.77
C ALA A 150 -6.24 -6.40 -11.57
N ALA A 151 -5.78 -5.36 -10.86
CA ALA A 151 -5.00 -5.53 -9.63
C ALA A 151 -5.83 -6.12 -8.49
N TYR A 152 -7.16 -5.98 -8.55
CA TYR A 152 -8.10 -6.41 -7.51
C TYR A 152 -8.69 -7.80 -7.80
N ASP A 153 -7.99 -8.65 -8.54
CA ASP A 153 -8.42 -10.02 -8.84
C ASP A 153 -8.14 -10.95 -7.65
N PHE A 154 -9.03 -10.90 -6.67
CA PHE A 154 -9.03 -11.72 -5.46
C PHE A 154 -10.24 -12.68 -5.46
N PRO A 155 -10.25 -13.74 -4.63
CA PRO A 155 -11.33 -14.72 -4.61
C PRO A 155 -12.71 -14.07 -4.37
N LYS A 156 -13.59 -14.15 -5.34
CA LYS A 156 -14.90 -13.46 -5.36
C LYS A 156 -15.87 -13.89 -4.25
N HIS A 157 -15.63 -15.06 -3.65
CA HIS A 157 -16.45 -15.59 -2.55
C HIS A 157 -15.94 -15.15 -1.15
N HIS A 158 -14.85 -14.36 -1.09
CA HIS A 158 -14.36 -13.78 0.16
C HIS A 158 -14.97 -12.40 0.40
N THR A 159 -15.14 -12.04 1.66
CA THR A 159 -15.28 -10.64 2.07
C THR A 159 -13.89 -10.03 2.20
N HIS A 160 -13.66 -8.91 1.51
CA HIS A 160 -12.38 -8.21 1.51
C HIS A 160 -12.51 -6.90 2.26
N ILE A 161 -11.81 -6.75 3.39
CA ILE A 161 -11.57 -5.46 4.03
C ILE A 161 -10.27 -4.92 3.45
N PHE A 162 -10.32 -3.73 2.86
CA PHE A 162 -9.17 -3.10 2.21
C PHE A 162 -8.87 -1.75 2.84
N VAL A 163 -7.68 -1.61 3.40
CA VAL A 163 -7.19 -0.40 4.07
C VAL A 163 -6.10 0.24 3.22
N ASP A 164 -6.31 1.49 2.84
CA ASP A 164 -5.38 2.24 1.97
C ASP A 164 -5.52 3.74 2.28
N ASP A 165 -4.46 4.52 2.16
CA ASP A 165 -4.48 5.98 2.34
C ASP A 165 -4.89 6.72 1.07
N SER A 166 -4.82 6.05 -0.09
CA SER A 166 -5.17 6.58 -1.40
C SER A 166 -6.66 6.45 -1.68
N ILE A 167 -7.38 7.56 -1.65
CA ILE A 167 -8.80 7.65 -2.03
C ILE A 167 -9.06 7.06 -3.42
N ARG A 168 -8.11 7.18 -4.35
CA ARG A 168 -8.21 6.63 -5.70
C ARG A 168 -8.25 5.10 -5.70
N ASN A 169 -7.43 4.46 -4.90
CA ASN A 169 -7.40 3.01 -4.72
C ASN A 169 -8.71 2.51 -4.08
N LEU A 170 -9.19 3.22 -3.07
CA LEU A 170 -10.45 2.89 -2.39
C LEU A 170 -11.65 3.01 -3.30
N HIS A 171 -11.68 4.01 -4.20
CA HIS A 171 -12.76 4.13 -5.21
C HIS A 171 -12.76 2.97 -6.20
N ALA A 172 -11.60 2.43 -6.58
CA ALA A 172 -11.52 1.24 -7.42
C ALA A 172 -12.10 0.02 -6.70
N ALA A 173 -11.70 -0.20 -5.45
CA ALA A 173 -12.20 -1.28 -4.61
C ALA A 173 -13.72 -1.21 -4.35
N LYS A 174 -14.25 0.00 -4.10
CA LYS A 174 -15.69 0.21 -3.82
C LYS A 174 -16.63 -0.26 -4.93
N ARG A 175 -16.13 -0.38 -6.16
CA ARG A 175 -16.92 -0.84 -7.32
C ARG A 175 -17.08 -2.35 -7.36
N LEU A 176 -16.37 -3.08 -6.52
CA LEU A 176 -16.33 -4.53 -6.52
C LEU A 176 -17.28 -5.10 -5.44
N PRO A 177 -18.01 -6.16 -5.74
CA PRO A 177 -18.84 -6.83 -4.74
C PRO A 177 -17.94 -7.40 -3.63
N ASN A 178 -18.46 -7.44 -2.40
CA ASN A 178 -17.77 -7.98 -1.22
C ASN A 178 -16.50 -7.24 -0.78
N TRP A 179 -16.20 -6.08 -1.35
CA TRP A 179 -15.12 -5.21 -0.90
C TRP A 179 -15.65 -4.14 0.06
N LYS A 180 -14.95 -3.99 1.17
CA LYS A 180 -15.22 -2.99 2.23
C LYS A 180 -13.99 -2.10 2.37
N PRO A 181 -13.85 -1.05 1.56
CA PRO A 181 -12.71 -0.15 1.61
C PRO A 181 -12.79 0.76 2.84
N ILE A 182 -11.65 0.92 3.51
CA ILE A 182 -11.44 1.75 4.69
C ILE A 182 -10.32 2.74 4.38
N HIS A 183 -10.57 4.02 4.59
CA HIS A 183 -9.57 5.05 4.42
C HIS A 183 -8.68 5.13 5.67
N PHE A 184 -7.37 4.98 5.47
CA PHE A 184 -6.39 5.24 6.53
C PHE A 184 -5.97 6.71 6.51
N ASN A 185 -6.13 7.40 7.65
CA ASN A 185 -5.69 8.79 7.79
C ASN A 185 -5.24 9.05 9.24
N GLU A 186 -3.93 9.03 9.47
CA GLU A 186 -3.34 9.27 10.80
C GLU A 186 -3.68 10.66 11.38
N TYR A 187 -4.08 11.61 10.53
CA TYR A 187 -4.48 12.98 10.93
C TYR A 187 -5.98 13.16 11.13
N LYS A 188 -6.76 12.07 11.11
CA LYS A 188 -8.23 12.08 11.24
C LYS A 188 -8.72 12.99 12.37
N THR A 189 -8.06 12.94 13.53
CA THR A 189 -8.43 13.73 14.71
C THR A 189 -8.00 15.20 14.64
N LYS A 190 -6.96 15.50 13.83
CA LYS A 190 -6.37 16.85 13.76
C LYS A 190 -7.01 17.74 12.70
N SER A 191 -7.54 17.14 11.62
CA SER A 191 -7.99 17.90 10.45
C SER A 191 -9.49 18.09 10.34
N GLY A 192 -10.31 17.37 11.14
CA GLY A 192 -11.77 17.32 10.93
C GLY A 192 -12.18 16.73 9.57
N TYR A 193 -11.23 16.32 8.75
CA TYR A 193 -11.43 15.74 7.43
C TYR A 193 -11.84 14.26 7.56
N VAL A 194 -13.08 14.04 7.90
CA VAL A 194 -13.71 12.74 7.69
C VAL A 194 -14.19 12.73 6.24
N THR A 195 -13.58 11.92 5.39
CA THR A 195 -14.17 11.69 4.07
C THR A 195 -15.52 11.03 4.30
N ARG A 196 -16.62 11.71 3.96
CA ARG A 196 -17.98 11.13 4.06
C ARG A 196 -18.18 9.90 3.17
N THR A 197 -17.19 9.58 2.34
CA THR A 197 -17.26 8.54 1.31
C THR A 197 -16.85 7.16 1.80
N PHE A 198 -15.90 7.11 2.75
CA PHE A 198 -15.35 5.87 3.31
C PHE A 198 -15.29 5.94 4.83
N PRO A 199 -15.51 4.80 5.53
CA PRO A 199 -15.10 4.68 6.92
C PRO A 199 -13.61 5.05 7.02
N THR A 200 -13.24 5.80 8.06
CA THR A 200 -11.87 6.29 8.20
C THR A 200 -11.31 5.88 9.56
N ILE A 201 -10.12 5.29 9.56
CA ILE A 201 -9.35 4.95 10.76
C ILE A 201 -8.06 5.76 10.79
N GLY A 202 -7.55 6.06 11.98
CA GLY A 202 -6.28 6.78 12.18
C GLY A 202 -5.16 5.88 12.70
N SER A 203 -5.48 4.63 13.06
CA SER A 203 -4.51 3.65 13.56
C SER A 203 -4.97 2.23 13.26
N ILE A 204 -4.02 1.29 13.28
CA ILE A 204 -4.33 -0.15 13.14
C ILE A 204 -5.18 -0.67 14.32
N TRP A 205 -5.07 -0.08 15.50
CA TRP A 205 -5.89 -0.42 16.66
C TRP A 205 -7.39 -0.21 16.42
N GLU A 206 -7.75 0.85 15.68
CA GLU A 206 -9.16 1.11 15.34
C GLU A 206 -9.72 0.06 14.37
N LEU A 207 -8.86 -0.61 13.62
CA LEU A 207 -9.26 -1.64 12.67
C LEU A 207 -9.95 -2.83 13.36
N SER A 208 -9.42 -3.28 14.50
CA SER A 208 -10.02 -4.36 15.30
C SER A 208 -11.44 -4.02 15.75
N LEU A 209 -11.68 -2.78 16.17
CA LEU A 209 -13.01 -2.31 16.56
C LEU A 209 -13.96 -2.28 15.37
N PHE A 210 -13.46 -1.81 14.21
CA PHE A 210 -14.27 -1.72 13.00
C PHE A 210 -14.66 -3.12 12.48
N ILE A 211 -13.72 -4.06 12.45
CA ILE A 211 -13.95 -5.42 11.95
C ILE A 211 -14.97 -6.16 12.82
N ASN A 212 -14.90 -6.02 14.15
CA ASN A 212 -15.87 -6.63 15.06
C ASN A 212 -17.30 -6.13 14.78
N THR A 213 -17.47 -4.86 14.42
CA THR A 213 -18.78 -4.31 14.04
C THR A 213 -19.26 -4.90 12.71
N VAL A 214 -18.38 -5.06 11.73
CA VAL A 214 -18.70 -5.65 10.42
C VAL A 214 -19.01 -7.14 10.53
N ASP A 215 -18.28 -7.89 11.35
CA ASP A 215 -18.55 -9.31 11.60
C ASP A 215 -19.91 -9.55 12.26
N PHE A 216 -20.34 -8.63 13.12
CA PHE A 216 -21.66 -8.68 13.73
C PHE A 216 -22.78 -8.52 12.68
N GLU A 217 -22.60 -7.69 11.67
CA GLU A 217 -23.56 -7.50 10.58
C GLU A 217 -23.60 -8.71 9.61
N ILE A 218 -22.43 -9.28 9.28
CA ILE A 218 -22.33 -10.45 8.39
C ILE A 218 -22.99 -11.69 8.99
N ASN A 219 -22.90 -11.89 10.30
CA ASN A 219 -23.48 -13.05 10.99
C ASN A 219 -25.00 -12.91 11.23
N ARG A 220 -25.61 -11.77 10.91
CA ARG A 220 -27.06 -11.52 11.02
C ARG A 220 -27.80 -11.60 9.69
N ALA A 221 -27.10 -11.59 8.56
CA ALA A 221 -27.66 -11.70 7.21
C ALA A 221 -27.62 -13.15 6.71
#